data_13b49e61689d3511c42cf223c347f322
#
_entry.id   13b49e61689d3511c42cf223c347f322
#
_cell.length_a   1.000
_cell.length_b   1.000
_cell.length_c   1.000
_cell.angle_alpha   90.00
_cell.angle_beta   90.00
_cell.angle_gamma   90.00
#
_symmetry.space_group_name_H-M   'P 1'
#
loop_
_entity.id
_entity.type
_entity.pdbx_description
1 polymer ?
#
loop_
_entity_poly.entity_id
_entity_poly.type
_entity_poly.pdbx_seq_one_letter_code
_entity_poly.pdbx_strand_id
1 'polypeptide(L)'
;MNSKLSASKFIRNNKKQVWVLIIALALSFMTMYIINFLFMASEVSFRPMCLEQPKKVAFISVNYDTFGISIDDYETLEEAAAAAQARKDKFMEDLKAYPGITDAYKTQVLNSTYNGIAGGIGYKFPLVEVDMIEPYLDHMGAKLVEGRLPEGSGEILVDSKVLKNQECKVGDFFKEDIYGKNFKIVGALESDNFTTVGTPQGFNNTGWYIVVLCDEEHCDMSVVVEELGGKFTAWDEVFDVNAWRDLYDNDLVGVLEDMISGILIVITVFLTIAIVVAYVSFMRSRVNEYCLYSSIGYSRKAIYSMMMRELMMIFGISMVIGTIISIVAMILLGENLLAYLGLSYQMFYPDQIVKIIAVFAAIVGVLQIPILATLYKIKTIDMIEE
;
A
#
# COMPACT_ATOMS: atom_id res chain seq x y z
N MET A 1 -12.99 38.91 42.39
CA MET A 1 -11.56 38.63 42.04
C MET A 1 -11.50 37.65 40.88
N ASN A 2 -11.40 38.13 39.63
CA ASN A 2 -11.33 37.27 38.44
C ASN A 2 -9.86 36.98 38.06
N SER A 3 -9.08 36.36 38.95
CA SER A 3 -7.81 35.83 38.52
C SER A 3 -8.08 34.54 37.73
N LYS A 4 -8.04 34.63 36.39
CA LYS A 4 -8.13 33.45 35.53
C LYS A 4 -7.00 32.50 35.92
N LEU A 5 -7.34 31.30 36.42
CA LEU A 5 -6.40 30.22 36.64
C LEU A 5 -5.62 29.99 35.31
N SER A 6 -4.30 30.22 35.32
CA SER A 6 -3.50 30.20 34.12
C SER A 6 -2.81 28.85 33.94
N ALA A 7 -3.29 28.06 32.98
CA ALA A 7 -2.71 26.77 32.63
C ALA A 7 -1.22 26.88 32.18
N SER A 8 -0.82 28.02 31.58
CA SER A 8 0.58 28.23 31.16
C SER A 8 1.55 28.41 32.31
N LYS A 9 1.13 29.08 33.42
CA LYS A 9 1.95 29.19 34.62
C LYS A 9 2.22 27.83 35.27
N PHE A 10 1.21 26.96 35.22
CA PHE A 10 1.31 25.60 35.73
C PHE A 10 2.35 24.77 34.97
N ILE A 11 2.28 24.73 33.64
CA ILE A 11 3.25 24.02 32.79
C ILE A 11 4.68 24.47 33.11
N ARG A 12 4.85 25.76 33.34
CA ARG A 12 6.16 26.34 33.72
C ARG A 12 6.68 25.88 35.08
N ASN A 13 5.79 25.66 36.04
CA ASN A 13 6.17 25.29 37.40
C ASN A 13 6.42 23.78 37.59
N ASN A 14 5.74 22.92 36.78
CA ASN A 14 5.81 21.45 36.84
C ASN A 14 6.51 20.83 35.61
N LYS A 15 7.56 21.47 35.12
CA LYS A 15 8.23 21.13 33.86
C LYS A 15 8.53 19.64 33.71
N LYS A 16 9.15 19.00 34.73
CA LYS A 16 9.60 17.60 34.62
C LYS A 16 8.44 16.62 34.31
N GLN A 17 7.35 16.70 35.04
CA GLN A 17 6.19 15.80 34.87
C GLN A 17 5.44 16.08 33.57
N VAL A 18 5.28 17.36 33.23
CA VAL A 18 4.63 17.79 31.99
C VAL A 18 5.43 17.35 30.76
N TRP A 19 6.78 17.51 30.79
CA TRP A 19 7.61 17.07 29.67
C TRP A 19 7.61 15.56 29.46
N VAL A 20 7.60 14.76 30.53
CA VAL A 20 7.44 13.29 30.40
C VAL A 20 6.15 12.94 29.65
N LEU A 21 5.04 13.60 30.02
CA LEU A 21 3.76 13.37 29.36
C LEU A 21 3.76 13.86 27.90
N ILE A 22 4.33 15.04 27.63
CA ILE A 22 4.47 15.57 26.27
C ILE A 22 5.29 14.64 25.38
N ILE A 23 6.44 14.15 25.88
CA ILE A 23 7.30 13.24 25.14
C ILE A 23 6.57 11.91 24.85
N ALA A 24 5.91 11.34 25.85
CA ALA A 24 5.15 10.09 25.68
C ALA A 24 4.06 10.24 24.62
N LEU A 25 3.29 11.31 24.65
CA LEU A 25 2.26 11.61 23.65
C LEU A 25 2.85 11.88 22.25
N ALA A 26 3.95 12.63 22.18
CA ALA A 26 4.63 12.93 20.92
C ALA A 26 5.18 11.66 20.25
N LEU A 27 5.81 10.77 21.04
CA LEU A 27 6.28 9.47 20.55
C LEU A 27 5.12 8.57 20.10
N SER A 28 4.01 8.60 20.82
CA SER A 28 2.80 7.86 20.42
C SER A 28 2.26 8.33 19.07
N PHE A 29 2.18 9.65 18.88
CA PHE A 29 1.77 10.24 17.60
C PHE A 29 2.74 9.84 16.47
N MET A 30 4.05 9.98 16.72
CA MET A 30 5.08 9.58 15.77
C MET A 30 4.96 8.11 15.37
N THR A 31 4.81 7.20 16.33
CA THR A 31 4.71 5.75 16.07
C THR A 31 3.51 5.43 15.18
N MET A 32 2.34 5.98 15.49
CA MET A 32 1.13 5.78 14.68
C MET A 32 1.32 6.31 13.25
N TYR A 33 1.95 7.47 13.10
CA TYR A 33 2.16 8.07 11.79
C TYR A 33 3.18 7.27 10.96
N ILE A 34 4.28 6.83 11.56
CA ILE A 34 5.32 6.04 10.86
C ILE A 34 4.77 4.69 10.40
N ILE A 35 4.00 4.00 11.23
CA ILE A 35 3.40 2.72 10.84
C ILE A 35 2.49 2.91 9.63
N ASN A 36 1.60 3.90 9.68
CA ASN A 36 0.77 4.23 8.52
C ASN A 36 1.59 4.56 7.27
N PHE A 37 2.63 5.38 7.42
CA PHE A 37 3.50 5.75 6.31
C PHE A 37 4.15 4.55 5.63
N LEU A 38 4.65 3.58 6.41
CA LEU A 38 5.29 2.39 5.88
C LEU A 38 4.30 1.49 5.11
N PHE A 39 3.10 1.30 5.65
CA PHE A 39 2.08 0.50 4.95
C PHE A 39 1.57 1.18 3.67
N MET A 40 1.30 2.48 3.73
CA MET A 40 0.87 3.24 2.55
C MET A 40 1.95 3.29 1.46
N ALA A 41 3.23 3.23 1.83
CA ALA A 41 4.31 3.10 0.85
C ALA A 41 4.22 1.79 0.06
N SER A 42 3.79 0.68 0.67
CA SER A 42 3.55 -0.57 -0.07
C SER A 42 2.39 -0.42 -1.06
N GLU A 43 1.26 0.16 -0.64
CA GLU A 43 0.11 0.41 -1.53
C GLU A 43 0.50 1.26 -2.73
N VAL A 44 1.14 2.42 -2.49
CA VAL A 44 1.59 3.32 -3.57
C VAL A 44 2.59 2.63 -4.51
N SER A 45 3.41 1.72 -3.98
CA SER A 45 4.39 0.97 -4.78
C SER A 45 3.75 -0.09 -5.68
N PHE A 46 2.65 -0.70 -5.25
CA PHE A 46 1.96 -1.71 -6.05
C PHE A 46 1.05 -1.12 -7.14
N ARG A 47 0.59 0.11 -6.94
CA ARG A 47 -0.34 0.78 -7.84
C ARG A 47 0.09 0.79 -9.32
N PRO A 48 1.35 1.09 -9.70
CA PRO A 48 1.76 1.07 -11.08
C PRO A 48 1.60 -0.29 -11.77
N MET A 49 1.87 -1.37 -11.05
CA MET A 49 1.73 -2.73 -11.58
C MET A 49 0.26 -3.13 -11.74
N CYS A 50 -0.58 -2.80 -10.75
CA CYS A 50 -1.95 -3.26 -10.71
C CYS A 50 -2.91 -2.37 -11.50
N LEU A 51 -2.63 -1.08 -11.63
CA LEU A 51 -3.55 -0.12 -12.23
C LEU A 51 -3.03 0.54 -13.50
N GLU A 52 -1.72 0.76 -13.63
CA GLU A 52 -1.19 1.46 -14.81
C GLU A 52 -0.72 0.49 -15.91
N GLN A 53 -0.07 -0.62 -15.55
CA GLN A 53 0.34 -1.64 -16.50
C GLN A 53 -0.85 -2.26 -17.25
N PRO A 54 -1.96 -2.66 -16.58
CA PRO A 54 -3.10 -3.29 -17.25
C PRO A 54 -3.89 -2.38 -18.19
N LYS A 55 -3.65 -1.07 -18.16
CA LYS A 55 -4.23 -0.12 -19.13
C LYS A 55 -3.58 -0.19 -20.50
N LYS A 56 -2.46 -0.89 -20.62
CA LYS A 56 -1.65 -0.96 -21.84
C LYS A 56 -1.43 -2.37 -22.32
N VAL A 57 -1.53 -3.37 -21.44
CA VAL A 57 -1.26 -4.75 -21.78
C VAL A 57 -2.17 -5.68 -20.95
N ALA A 58 -2.78 -6.63 -21.65
CA ALA A 58 -3.51 -7.74 -21.04
C ALA A 58 -2.82 -9.07 -21.37
N PHE A 59 -2.95 -10.03 -20.44
CA PHE A 59 -2.46 -11.39 -20.60
C PHE A 59 -3.64 -12.33 -20.46
N ILE A 60 -3.98 -13.06 -21.51
CA ILE A 60 -5.10 -14.02 -21.51
C ILE A 60 -4.62 -15.40 -21.93
N SER A 61 -5.13 -16.43 -21.26
CA SER A 61 -5.00 -17.82 -21.69
C SER A 61 -6.39 -18.36 -21.94
N VAL A 62 -6.65 -18.75 -23.17
CA VAL A 62 -7.99 -19.21 -23.62
C VAL A 62 -7.98 -20.69 -23.94
N ASN A 63 -9.01 -21.37 -23.47
CA ASN A 63 -9.23 -22.80 -23.68
C ASN A 63 -10.23 -23.08 -24.81
N TYR A 64 -10.52 -24.34 -25.05
CA TYR A 64 -11.49 -24.78 -26.07
C TYR A 64 -12.90 -24.27 -25.77
N ASP A 65 -13.29 -24.34 -24.48
CA ASP A 65 -14.62 -23.93 -24.01
C ASP A 65 -14.91 -22.44 -24.19
N THR A 66 -13.85 -21.60 -24.22
CA THR A 66 -13.96 -20.15 -24.46
C THR A 66 -14.70 -19.83 -25.74
N PHE A 67 -14.60 -20.70 -26.76
CA PHE A 67 -15.22 -20.54 -28.06
C PHE A 67 -16.37 -21.53 -28.28
N GLY A 68 -16.86 -22.20 -27.25
CA GLY A 68 -17.95 -23.16 -27.32
C GLY A 68 -17.60 -24.44 -28.09
N ILE A 69 -16.32 -24.81 -28.16
CA ILE A 69 -15.88 -26.04 -28.78
C ILE A 69 -15.89 -27.15 -27.74
N SER A 70 -16.81 -28.08 -27.84
CA SER A 70 -16.85 -29.30 -27.03
C SER A 70 -16.14 -30.44 -27.73
N ILE A 71 -15.34 -31.20 -27.03
CA ILE A 71 -14.69 -32.40 -27.57
C ILE A 71 -15.72 -33.43 -27.99
N ASP A 72 -16.89 -33.44 -27.34
CA ASP A 72 -17.99 -34.39 -27.63
C ASP A 72 -18.70 -34.12 -28.98
N ASP A 73 -18.48 -32.97 -29.60
CA ASP A 73 -19.04 -32.62 -30.91
C ASP A 73 -18.25 -33.18 -32.09
N TYR A 74 -17.12 -33.86 -31.84
CA TYR A 74 -16.22 -34.37 -32.87
C TYR A 74 -16.03 -35.89 -32.75
N GLU A 75 -15.81 -36.53 -33.86
CA GLU A 75 -15.60 -38.00 -33.89
C GLU A 75 -14.24 -38.41 -33.31
N THR A 76 -13.24 -37.53 -33.41
CA THR A 76 -11.87 -37.78 -32.90
C THR A 76 -11.31 -36.59 -32.15
N LEU A 77 -10.40 -36.87 -31.21
CA LEU A 77 -9.68 -35.82 -30.46
C LEU A 77 -8.84 -34.95 -31.42
N GLU A 78 -8.34 -35.52 -32.52
CA GLU A 78 -7.55 -34.81 -33.50
C GLU A 78 -8.36 -33.76 -34.26
N GLU A 79 -9.60 -34.11 -34.63
CA GLU A 79 -10.54 -33.19 -35.27
C GLU A 79 -10.95 -32.05 -34.31
N ALA A 80 -11.26 -32.36 -33.09
CA ALA A 80 -11.55 -31.35 -32.07
C ALA A 80 -10.38 -30.38 -31.87
N ALA A 81 -9.15 -30.92 -31.79
CA ALA A 81 -7.93 -30.12 -31.64
C ALA A 81 -7.66 -29.21 -32.85
N ALA A 82 -7.90 -29.75 -34.09
CA ALA A 82 -7.73 -28.97 -35.31
C ALA A 82 -8.79 -27.85 -35.43
N ALA A 83 -10.04 -28.12 -35.07
CA ALA A 83 -11.09 -27.10 -35.05
C ALA A 83 -10.82 -26.01 -34.03
N ALA A 84 -10.36 -26.37 -32.85
CA ALA A 84 -9.97 -25.41 -31.80
C ALA A 84 -8.77 -24.58 -32.22
N GLN A 85 -7.75 -25.18 -32.84
CA GLN A 85 -6.61 -24.43 -33.34
C GLN A 85 -7.02 -23.42 -34.43
N ALA A 86 -7.86 -23.86 -35.39
CA ALA A 86 -8.36 -22.97 -36.42
C ALA A 86 -9.20 -21.80 -35.84
N ARG A 87 -10.00 -22.07 -34.80
CA ARG A 87 -10.76 -21.01 -34.11
C ARG A 87 -9.85 -20.04 -33.35
N LYS A 88 -8.80 -20.56 -32.68
CA LYS A 88 -7.78 -19.72 -32.01
C LYS A 88 -7.01 -18.85 -33.01
N ASP A 89 -6.66 -19.40 -34.15
CA ASP A 89 -5.93 -18.64 -35.18
C ASP A 89 -6.82 -17.53 -35.76
N LYS A 90 -8.10 -17.83 -36.05
CA LYS A 90 -9.06 -16.82 -36.46
C LYS A 90 -9.27 -15.77 -35.36
N PHE A 91 -9.38 -16.16 -34.10
CA PHE A 91 -9.50 -15.24 -32.98
C PHE A 91 -8.31 -14.28 -32.89
N MET A 92 -7.08 -14.78 -33.13
CA MET A 92 -5.88 -13.93 -33.15
C MET A 92 -5.92 -12.91 -34.29
N GLU A 93 -6.42 -13.28 -35.48
CA GLU A 93 -6.60 -12.36 -36.59
C GLU A 93 -7.65 -11.28 -36.27
N ASP A 94 -8.80 -11.71 -35.78
CA ASP A 94 -9.91 -10.83 -35.40
C ASP A 94 -9.48 -9.87 -34.27
N LEU A 95 -8.73 -10.38 -33.29
CA LEU A 95 -8.19 -9.60 -32.18
C LEU A 95 -7.21 -8.51 -32.63
N LYS A 96 -6.30 -8.85 -33.54
CA LYS A 96 -5.36 -7.86 -34.14
C LYS A 96 -6.06 -6.78 -34.96
N ALA A 97 -7.23 -7.11 -35.52
CA ALA A 97 -8.02 -6.17 -36.30
C ALA A 97 -9.01 -5.37 -35.45
N TYR A 98 -9.11 -5.68 -34.16
CA TYR A 98 -10.07 -5.03 -33.26
C TYR A 98 -9.62 -3.58 -32.95
N PRO A 99 -10.54 -2.59 -32.96
CA PRO A 99 -10.22 -1.21 -32.64
C PRO A 99 -9.57 -1.07 -31.27
N GLY A 100 -8.50 -0.27 -31.15
CA GLY A 100 -7.78 -0.05 -29.90
C GLY A 100 -6.78 -1.15 -29.51
N ILE A 101 -6.71 -2.25 -30.27
CA ILE A 101 -5.64 -3.25 -30.12
C ILE A 101 -4.49 -2.86 -31.05
N THR A 102 -3.31 -2.62 -30.47
CA THR A 102 -2.10 -2.28 -31.23
C THR A 102 -1.46 -3.52 -31.83
N ASP A 103 -1.36 -4.60 -31.06
CA ASP A 103 -0.87 -5.90 -31.49
C ASP A 103 -1.30 -6.99 -30.50
N ALA A 104 -1.29 -8.25 -30.96
CA ALA A 104 -1.52 -9.41 -30.13
C ALA A 104 -0.67 -10.57 -30.60
N TYR A 105 -0.03 -11.28 -29.67
CA TYR A 105 0.85 -12.40 -30.02
C TYR A 105 0.85 -13.49 -28.95
N LYS A 106 1.07 -14.72 -29.39
CA LYS A 106 1.21 -15.87 -28.50
C LYS A 106 2.65 -15.90 -27.96
N THR A 107 2.75 -15.89 -26.63
CA THR A 107 4.07 -16.00 -26.01
C THR A 107 3.97 -16.61 -24.61
N GLN A 108 5.11 -16.81 -24.00
CA GLN A 108 5.18 -17.17 -22.61
C GLN A 108 5.16 -15.92 -21.73
N VAL A 109 4.53 -16.05 -20.58
CA VAL A 109 4.49 -15.00 -19.57
C VAL A 109 5.18 -15.54 -18.33
N LEU A 110 6.13 -14.79 -17.83
CA LEU A 110 6.77 -15.09 -16.56
C LEU A 110 6.12 -14.31 -15.43
N ASN A 111 6.18 -14.90 -14.25
CA ASN A 111 5.77 -14.24 -13.01
C ASN A 111 7.01 -13.82 -12.23
N SER A 112 6.94 -12.67 -11.61
CA SER A 112 7.92 -12.22 -10.64
C SER A 112 7.20 -11.62 -9.44
N THR A 113 7.93 -11.37 -8.36
CA THR A 113 7.37 -10.79 -7.13
C THR A 113 8.00 -9.43 -6.88
N TYR A 114 7.18 -8.47 -6.57
CA TYR A 114 7.62 -7.16 -6.09
C TYR A 114 7.29 -7.04 -4.60
N ASN A 115 8.31 -6.88 -3.78
CA ASN A 115 8.19 -6.94 -2.33
C ASN A 115 7.83 -5.56 -1.74
N GLY A 116 6.74 -5.50 -0.99
CA GLY A 116 6.38 -4.38 -0.14
C GLY A 116 6.87 -4.58 1.30
N ILE A 117 6.49 -3.67 2.20
CA ILE A 117 6.84 -3.75 3.63
C ILE A 117 6.07 -4.90 4.33
N ALA A 118 4.83 -5.15 3.93
CA ALA A 118 3.94 -6.12 4.58
C ALA A 118 3.66 -7.38 3.75
N GLY A 119 4.39 -7.57 2.66
CA GLY A 119 4.22 -8.70 1.74
C GLY A 119 4.59 -8.29 0.32
N GLY A 120 4.54 -9.24 -0.63
CA GLY A 120 4.83 -9.01 -2.03
C GLY A 120 3.62 -9.27 -2.91
N ILE A 121 3.61 -8.66 -4.08
CA ILE A 121 2.63 -8.91 -5.14
C ILE A 121 3.33 -9.54 -6.34
N GLY A 122 2.68 -10.57 -6.91
CA GLY A 122 3.11 -11.14 -8.19
C GLY A 122 2.74 -10.23 -9.35
N TYR A 123 3.65 -10.03 -10.27
CA TYR A 123 3.36 -9.35 -11.54
C TYR A 123 3.82 -10.20 -12.72
N LYS A 124 3.19 -9.99 -13.86
CA LYS A 124 3.44 -10.75 -15.07
C LYS A 124 4.20 -9.89 -16.09
N PHE A 125 5.07 -10.53 -16.85
CA PHE A 125 5.75 -9.89 -17.97
C PHE A 125 5.98 -10.88 -19.13
N PRO A 126 5.95 -10.42 -20.41
CA PRO A 126 6.05 -11.30 -21.55
C PRO A 126 7.49 -11.62 -21.92
N LEU A 127 7.65 -12.76 -22.61
CA LEU A 127 8.86 -13.08 -23.36
C LEU A 127 8.55 -12.85 -24.84
N VAL A 128 9.22 -11.89 -25.48
CA VAL A 128 8.97 -11.53 -26.87
C VAL A 128 10.21 -11.77 -27.74
N GLU A 129 10.04 -11.98 -29.02
CA GLU A 129 11.17 -12.06 -29.96
C GLU A 129 11.95 -10.74 -29.97
N VAL A 130 13.24 -10.82 -30.33
CA VAL A 130 14.15 -9.67 -30.23
C VAL A 130 13.66 -8.46 -31.02
N ASP A 131 13.07 -8.66 -32.19
CA ASP A 131 12.50 -7.62 -33.07
C ASP A 131 11.23 -6.96 -32.49
N MET A 132 10.55 -7.62 -31.54
CA MET A 132 9.38 -7.08 -30.86
C MET A 132 9.71 -6.29 -29.61
N ILE A 133 10.94 -6.29 -29.13
CA ILE A 133 11.34 -5.59 -27.90
C ILE A 133 11.11 -4.08 -28.01
N GLU A 134 11.65 -3.43 -29.04
CA GLU A 134 11.48 -1.98 -29.21
C GLU A 134 10.02 -1.56 -29.38
N PRO A 135 9.21 -2.20 -30.26
CA PRO A 135 7.77 -1.92 -30.32
C PRO A 135 7.03 -2.08 -28.99
N TYR A 136 7.39 -3.11 -28.23
CA TYR A 136 6.81 -3.32 -26.90
C TYR A 136 7.18 -2.19 -25.91
N LEU A 137 8.45 -1.81 -25.86
CA LEU A 137 8.92 -0.71 -25.01
C LEU A 137 8.27 0.63 -25.37
N ASP A 138 8.13 0.92 -26.66
CA ASP A 138 7.49 2.13 -27.16
C ASP A 138 6.01 2.16 -26.74
N HIS A 139 5.29 1.05 -26.90
CA HIS A 139 3.89 0.94 -26.47
C HIS A 139 3.74 1.13 -24.95
N MET A 140 4.61 0.53 -24.17
CA MET A 140 4.60 0.66 -22.71
C MET A 140 5.11 2.04 -22.23
N GLY A 141 5.76 2.81 -23.08
CA GLY A 141 6.40 4.08 -22.73
C GLY A 141 7.65 3.91 -21.86
N ALA A 142 8.30 2.75 -21.97
CA ALA A 142 9.49 2.41 -21.21
C ALA A 142 10.76 2.82 -21.94
N LYS A 143 11.77 3.29 -21.19
CA LYS A 143 13.05 3.75 -21.73
C LYS A 143 14.20 2.97 -21.13
N LEU A 144 15.15 2.57 -21.98
CA LEU A 144 16.42 1.97 -21.54
C LEU A 144 17.29 3.06 -20.89
N VAL A 145 17.66 2.87 -19.62
CA VAL A 145 18.50 3.82 -18.86
C VAL A 145 19.88 3.29 -18.55
N GLU A 146 20.07 1.96 -18.57
CA GLU A 146 21.36 1.32 -18.34
C GLU A 146 21.44 0.02 -19.14
N GLY A 147 22.65 -0.35 -19.61
CA GLY A 147 22.88 -1.59 -20.33
C GLY A 147 22.57 -1.50 -21.81
N ARG A 148 22.03 -2.58 -22.39
CA ARG A 148 21.70 -2.70 -23.82
C ARG A 148 20.38 -3.43 -24.04
N LEU A 149 19.85 -3.35 -25.23
CA LEU A 149 18.73 -4.20 -25.66
C LEU A 149 19.15 -5.67 -25.76
N PRO A 150 18.20 -6.62 -25.60
CA PRO A 150 18.45 -8.03 -25.82
C PRO A 150 18.88 -8.31 -27.25
N GLU A 151 19.90 -9.16 -27.41
CA GLU A 151 20.41 -9.62 -28.72
C GLU A 151 20.26 -11.12 -28.87
N GLY A 152 19.97 -11.83 -27.78
CA GLY A 152 19.92 -13.28 -27.75
C GLY A 152 18.80 -13.83 -26.88
N SER A 153 18.70 -15.15 -26.88
CA SER A 153 17.72 -15.89 -26.08
C SER A 153 18.06 -15.85 -24.59
N GLY A 154 17.05 -15.70 -23.72
CA GLY A 154 17.22 -15.70 -22.28
C GLY A 154 17.80 -14.40 -21.70
N GLU A 155 17.69 -13.32 -22.42
CA GLU A 155 18.03 -11.99 -21.94
C GLU A 155 16.78 -11.22 -21.52
N ILE A 156 16.89 -10.36 -20.49
CA ILE A 156 15.76 -9.64 -19.91
C ILE A 156 16.12 -8.18 -19.66
N LEU A 157 15.15 -7.32 -19.90
CA LEU A 157 15.13 -5.93 -19.46
C LEU A 157 14.20 -5.80 -18.27
N VAL A 158 14.64 -5.16 -17.20
CA VAL A 158 13.89 -5.05 -15.94
C VAL A 158 13.79 -3.60 -15.52
N ASP A 159 12.63 -3.19 -15.03
CA ASP A 159 12.46 -1.84 -14.48
C ASP A 159 13.42 -1.59 -13.31
N SER A 160 14.00 -0.40 -13.25
CA SER A 160 15.01 -0.02 -12.25
C SER A 160 14.52 -0.12 -10.82
N LYS A 161 13.22 0.08 -10.57
CA LYS A 161 12.62 -0.08 -9.24
C LYS A 161 12.53 -1.56 -8.87
N VAL A 162 12.19 -2.42 -9.84
CA VAL A 162 12.17 -3.87 -9.65
C VAL A 162 13.57 -4.40 -9.39
N LEU A 163 14.59 -3.92 -10.11
CA LEU A 163 15.98 -4.29 -9.86
C LEU A 163 16.42 -3.96 -8.44
N LYS A 164 16.11 -2.75 -7.95
CA LYS A 164 16.39 -2.35 -6.58
C LYS A 164 15.64 -3.23 -5.57
N ASN A 165 14.36 -3.49 -5.84
CA ASN A 165 13.51 -4.29 -4.96
C ASN A 165 13.99 -5.73 -4.80
N GLN A 166 14.52 -6.30 -5.88
CA GLN A 166 15.07 -7.67 -5.88
C GLN A 166 16.57 -7.72 -5.59
N GLU A 167 17.20 -6.58 -5.29
CA GLU A 167 18.65 -6.45 -5.05
C GLU A 167 19.50 -7.02 -6.21
N CYS A 168 19.03 -6.85 -7.45
CA CYS A 168 19.69 -7.25 -8.67
C CYS A 168 20.29 -6.05 -9.42
N LYS A 169 21.26 -6.32 -10.31
CA LYS A 169 21.91 -5.32 -11.17
C LYS A 169 21.99 -5.83 -12.60
N VAL A 170 22.23 -4.92 -13.53
CA VAL A 170 22.54 -5.28 -14.91
C VAL A 170 23.80 -6.17 -14.92
N GLY A 171 23.69 -7.31 -15.60
CA GLY A 171 24.71 -8.36 -15.64
C GLY A 171 24.45 -9.56 -14.73
N ASP A 172 23.58 -9.42 -13.71
CA ASP A 172 23.16 -10.52 -12.85
C ASP A 172 22.14 -11.42 -13.56
N PHE A 173 21.80 -12.53 -12.92
CA PHE A 173 20.68 -13.36 -13.34
C PHE A 173 19.44 -13.00 -12.52
N PHE A 174 18.28 -12.98 -13.18
CA PHE A 174 17.00 -12.73 -12.52
C PHE A 174 16.69 -13.88 -11.54
N LYS A 175 16.39 -13.53 -10.29
CA LYS A 175 16.38 -14.51 -9.20
C LYS A 175 15.17 -15.46 -9.20
N GLU A 176 14.08 -15.06 -9.83
CA GLU A 176 12.87 -15.88 -9.85
C GLU A 176 12.82 -16.73 -11.12
N ASP A 177 13.18 -17.98 -10.98
CA ASP A 177 13.10 -18.97 -12.03
C ASP A 177 12.03 -20.01 -11.72
N ILE A 178 10.82 -19.78 -12.23
CA ILE A 178 9.69 -20.72 -12.06
C ILE A 178 9.89 -21.99 -12.90
N TYR A 179 10.78 -21.95 -13.92
CA TYR A 179 10.96 -23.05 -14.88
C TYR A 179 12.36 -23.64 -14.91
N GLY A 180 13.21 -23.36 -13.94
CA GLY A 180 14.59 -23.84 -13.89
C GLY A 180 15.53 -23.18 -14.90
N LYS A 181 15.22 -21.97 -15.38
CA LYS A 181 16.00 -21.23 -16.37
C LYS A 181 16.42 -19.88 -15.84
N ASN A 182 17.66 -19.53 -16.11
CA ASN A 182 18.24 -18.27 -15.66
C ASN A 182 18.17 -17.23 -16.76
N PHE A 183 17.43 -16.16 -16.55
CA PHE A 183 17.39 -15.02 -17.44
C PHE A 183 18.47 -14.02 -17.07
N LYS A 184 19.33 -13.65 -18.03
CA LYS A 184 20.37 -12.65 -17.80
C LYS A 184 19.80 -11.25 -17.93
N ILE A 185 19.97 -10.42 -16.92
CA ILE A 185 19.60 -9.02 -16.94
C ILE A 185 20.62 -8.25 -17.80
N VAL A 186 20.19 -7.76 -18.96
CA VAL A 186 21.07 -7.06 -19.90
C VAL A 186 20.84 -5.54 -19.92
N GLY A 187 19.74 -5.06 -19.37
CA GLY A 187 19.50 -3.64 -19.23
C GLY A 187 18.44 -3.32 -18.19
N ALA A 188 18.47 -2.07 -17.74
CA ALA A 188 17.53 -1.48 -16.81
C ALA A 188 16.62 -0.50 -17.56
N LEU A 189 15.33 -0.56 -17.24
CA LEU A 189 14.29 0.31 -17.79
C LEU A 189 13.84 1.36 -16.77
N GLU A 190 13.31 2.45 -17.28
CA GLU A 190 12.53 3.42 -16.53
C GLU A 190 11.15 3.52 -17.16
N SER A 191 10.11 3.25 -16.36
CA SER A 191 8.71 3.31 -16.78
C SER A 191 7.79 3.71 -15.63
N ASP A 192 6.61 4.22 -15.96
CA ASP A 192 5.58 4.55 -14.96
C ASP A 192 4.81 3.32 -14.48
N ASN A 193 4.93 2.19 -15.18
CA ASN A 193 4.14 0.97 -14.99
C ASN A 193 5.00 -0.28 -14.68
N PHE A 194 6.28 -0.11 -14.32
CA PHE A 194 7.21 -1.19 -13.98
C PHE A 194 7.39 -2.21 -15.10
N THR A 195 7.53 -1.73 -16.33
CA THR A 195 7.73 -2.58 -17.50
C THR A 195 8.93 -3.50 -17.34
N THR A 196 8.70 -4.78 -17.55
CA THR A 196 9.73 -5.80 -17.66
C THR A 196 9.43 -6.64 -18.89
N VAL A 197 10.45 -7.02 -19.65
CA VAL A 197 10.30 -7.82 -20.85
C VAL A 197 11.54 -8.66 -21.09
N GLY A 198 11.37 -9.89 -21.54
CA GLY A 198 12.48 -10.79 -21.83
C GLY A 198 12.38 -11.44 -23.20
N THR A 199 13.42 -12.19 -23.57
CA THR A 199 13.44 -13.01 -24.78
C THR A 199 13.26 -14.49 -24.46
N PRO A 200 12.54 -15.26 -25.30
CA PRO A 200 12.28 -16.67 -25.07
C PRO A 200 13.56 -17.49 -24.97
N GLN A 201 13.58 -18.47 -24.10
CA GLN A 201 14.70 -19.40 -23.93
C GLN A 201 14.23 -20.85 -24.08
N GLY A 202 14.15 -21.37 -25.31
CA GLY A 202 13.93 -22.79 -25.64
C GLY A 202 12.93 -23.52 -24.73
N PHE A 203 11.67 -23.08 -24.68
CA PHE A 203 10.66 -23.68 -23.83
C PHE A 203 9.93 -24.86 -24.47
N ASN A 204 9.73 -25.90 -23.70
CA ASN A 204 8.74 -26.91 -24.03
C ASN A 204 7.34 -26.37 -23.65
N ASN A 205 6.54 -26.30 -24.56
CA ASN A 205 5.14 -26.03 -24.88
C ASN A 205 4.07 -26.07 -23.76
N THR A 206 4.33 -25.59 -22.57
CA THR A 206 3.31 -25.54 -21.51
C THR A 206 3.04 -24.07 -21.11
N GLY A 207 1.82 -23.61 -21.37
CA GLY A 207 1.34 -22.32 -20.87
C GLY A 207 1.62 -21.12 -21.79
N TRP A 208 1.04 -21.16 -23.01
CA TRP A 208 1.02 -20.00 -23.87
C TRP A 208 -0.09 -19.03 -23.47
N TYR A 209 0.32 -17.79 -23.26
CA TYR A 209 -0.61 -16.68 -23.17
C TYR A 209 -0.71 -15.94 -24.51
N ILE A 210 -1.82 -15.31 -24.71
CA ILE A 210 -1.96 -14.23 -25.69
C ILE A 210 -1.68 -12.94 -24.93
N VAL A 211 -0.66 -12.24 -25.35
CA VAL A 211 -0.34 -10.90 -24.89
C VAL A 211 -1.00 -9.92 -25.82
N VAL A 212 -1.80 -9.04 -25.30
CA VAL A 212 -2.59 -8.07 -26.04
C VAL A 212 -2.11 -6.68 -25.68
N LEU A 213 -1.55 -5.97 -26.65
CA LEU A 213 -1.20 -4.56 -26.50
C LEU A 213 -2.43 -3.73 -26.86
N CYS A 214 -2.96 -3.01 -25.88
CA CYS A 214 -4.23 -2.29 -25.99
C CYS A 214 -4.11 -0.85 -25.51
N ASP A 215 -5.05 0.00 -25.91
CA ASP A 215 -5.24 1.29 -25.26
C ASP A 215 -6.14 1.12 -24.02
N GLU A 216 -6.19 2.15 -23.16
CA GLU A 216 -6.91 2.07 -21.88
C GLU A 216 -8.40 1.73 -22.02
N GLU A 217 -9.04 2.16 -23.13
CA GLU A 217 -10.49 1.94 -23.35
C GLU A 217 -10.79 0.50 -23.77
N HIS A 218 -9.82 -0.21 -24.37
CA HIS A 218 -9.98 -1.54 -24.96
C HIS A 218 -9.20 -2.65 -24.24
N CYS A 219 -8.69 -2.39 -23.05
CA CYS A 219 -7.99 -3.39 -22.23
C CYS A 219 -8.95 -4.23 -21.35
N ASP A 220 -10.27 -4.10 -21.50
CA ASP A 220 -11.26 -5.02 -20.92
C ASP A 220 -11.44 -6.23 -21.84
N MET A 221 -10.68 -7.28 -21.56
CA MET A 221 -10.68 -8.48 -22.41
C MET A 221 -11.99 -9.25 -22.34
N SER A 222 -12.78 -9.09 -21.30
CA SER A 222 -14.09 -9.73 -21.20
C SER A 222 -15.04 -9.21 -22.29
N VAL A 223 -15.06 -7.91 -22.50
CA VAL A 223 -15.85 -7.26 -23.54
C VAL A 223 -15.32 -7.63 -24.93
N VAL A 224 -14.01 -7.50 -25.14
CA VAL A 224 -13.39 -7.79 -26.44
C VAL A 224 -13.62 -9.24 -26.86
N VAL A 225 -13.41 -10.20 -25.95
CA VAL A 225 -13.61 -11.63 -26.23
C VAL A 225 -15.07 -11.95 -26.52
N GLU A 226 -16.03 -11.34 -25.80
CA GLU A 226 -17.45 -11.52 -26.03
C GLU A 226 -17.89 -10.99 -27.41
N GLU A 227 -17.42 -9.83 -27.83
CA GLU A 227 -17.69 -9.27 -29.16
C GLU A 227 -17.09 -10.09 -30.29
N LEU A 228 -15.96 -10.78 -30.04
CA LEU A 228 -15.35 -11.72 -30.98
C LEU A 228 -15.95 -13.14 -30.91
N GLY A 229 -17.08 -13.28 -30.19
CA GLY A 229 -17.86 -14.53 -30.12
C GLY A 229 -17.26 -15.60 -29.23
N GLY A 230 -16.42 -15.20 -28.25
CA GLY A 230 -15.95 -16.03 -27.17
C GLY A 230 -16.64 -15.70 -25.85
N LYS A 231 -16.40 -16.51 -24.83
CA LYS A 231 -16.80 -16.23 -23.45
C LYS A 231 -15.81 -16.90 -22.51
N PHE A 232 -15.25 -16.13 -21.61
CA PHE A 232 -14.35 -16.69 -20.60
C PHE A 232 -15.07 -17.69 -19.70
N THR A 233 -14.37 -18.76 -19.39
CA THR A 233 -14.79 -19.83 -18.50
C THR A 233 -13.94 -19.86 -17.23
N ALA A 234 -14.30 -20.69 -16.26
CA ALA A 234 -13.53 -20.83 -15.03
C ALA A 234 -12.10 -21.41 -15.23
N TRP A 235 -11.81 -21.92 -16.42
CA TRP A 235 -10.49 -22.49 -16.76
C TRP A 235 -9.59 -21.52 -17.53
N ASP A 236 -10.13 -20.35 -17.92
CA ASP A 236 -9.37 -19.31 -18.59
C ASP A 236 -8.64 -18.43 -17.56
N GLU A 237 -7.45 -18.01 -17.90
CA GLU A 237 -6.72 -17.03 -17.08
C GLU A 237 -6.79 -15.67 -17.77
N VAL A 238 -7.27 -14.68 -17.04
CA VAL A 238 -7.42 -13.31 -17.52
C VAL A 238 -6.71 -12.37 -16.55
N PHE A 239 -5.77 -11.60 -17.09
CA PHE A 239 -5.06 -10.55 -16.38
C PHE A 239 -5.19 -9.26 -17.19
N ASP A 240 -6.34 -8.62 -17.07
CA ASP A 240 -6.71 -7.38 -17.75
C ASP A 240 -6.96 -6.25 -16.74
N VAL A 241 -7.42 -5.12 -17.23
CA VAL A 241 -7.67 -3.94 -16.40
C VAL A 241 -8.68 -4.18 -15.28
N ASN A 242 -9.70 -5.02 -15.50
CA ASN A 242 -10.71 -5.31 -14.50
C ASN A 242 -10.24 -6.34 -13.48
N ALA A 243 -9.63 -7.44 -13.95
CA ALA A 243 -9.08 -8.47 -13.06
C ALA A 243 -8.02 -7.90 -12.11
N TRP A 244 -7.15 -7.02 -12.61
CA TRP A 244 -6.16 -6.36 -11.78
C TRP A 244 -6.75 -5.30 -10.84
N ARG A 245 -7.77 -4.57 -11.28
CA ARG A 245 -8.49 -3.62 -10.42
C ARG A 245 -9.20 -4.33 -9.28
N ASP A 246 -9.89 -5.44 -9.59
CA ASP A 246 -10.57 -6.24 -8.57
C ASP A 246 -9.59 -6.83 -7.57
N LEU A 247 -8.45 -7.36 -8.03
CA LEU A 247 -7.38 -7.83 -7.16
C LEU A 247 -6.82 -6.70 -6.28
N TYR A 248 -6.58 -5.54 -6.86
CA TYR A 248 -6.03 -4.39 -6.14
C TYR A 248 -7.02 -3.88 -5.08
N ASP A 249 -8.26 -3.63 -5.45
CA ASP A 249 -9.25 -3.01 -4.57
C ASP A 249 -9.72 -3.97 -3.47
N ASN A 250 -10.01 -5.23 -3.81
CA ASN A 250 -10.63 -6.18 -2.89
C ASN A 250 -9.60 -7.00 -2.11
N ASP A 251 -8.57 -7.52 -2.77
CA ASP A 251 -7.63 -8.45 -2.13
C ASP A 251 -6.41 -7.73 -1.55
N LEU A 252 -5.85 -6.76 -2.27
CA LEU A 252 -4.61 -6.11 -1.84
C LEU A 252 -4.88 -4.94 -0.91
N VAL A 253 -5.61 -3.93 -1.37
CA VAL A 253 -5.89 -2.72 -0.58
C VAL A 253 -6.78 -3.07 0.59
N GLY A 254 -7.82 -3.88 0.38
CA GLY A 254 -8.71 -4.33 1.44
C GLY A 254 -7.95 -5.07 2.56
N VAL A 255 -7.12 -6.05 2.21
CA VAL A 255 -6.30 -6.79 3.20
C VAL A 255 -5.29 -5.88 3.88
N LEU A 256 -4.61 -4.99 3.15
CA LEU A 256 -3.68 -4.03 3.75
C LEU A 256 -4.41 -3.06 4.69
N GLU A 257 -5.56 -2.53 4.30
CA GLU A 257 -6.36 -1.64 5.16
C GLU A 257 -6.85 -2.35 6.43
N ASP A 258 -7.29 -3.60 6.34
CA ASP A 258 -7.71 -4.41 7.48
C ASP A 258 -6.54 -4.69 8.43
N MET A 259 -5.37 -5.06 7.89
CA MET A 259 -4.15 -5.26 8.68
C MET A 259 -3.71 -3.96 9.37
N ILE A 260 -3.65 -2.84 8.65
CA ILE A 260 -3.30 -1.52 9.19
C ILE A 260 -4.28 -1.16 10.31
N SER A 261 -5.58 -1.30 10.05
CA SER A 261 -6.64 -0.97 11.00
C SER A 261 -6.53 -1.83 12.26
N GLY A 262 -6.29 -3.14 12.11
CA GLY A 262 -6.07 -4.06 13.23
C GLY A 262 -4.86 -3.67 14.08
N ILE A 263 -3.71 -3.42 13.45
CA ILE A 263 -2.49 -2.99 14.15
C ILE A 263 -2.70 -1.66 14.84
N LEU A 264 -3.34 -0.69 14.17
CA LEU A 264 -3.63 0.62 14.76
C LEU A 264 -4.57 0.54 15.95
N ILE A 265 -5.60 -0.33 15.91
CA ILE A 265 -6.49 -0.56 17.05
C ILE A 265 -5.70 -1.09 18.25
N VAL A 266 -4.87 -2.12 18.04
CA VAL A 266 -4.06 -2.70 19.11
C VAL A 266 -3.12 -1.65 19.71
N ILE A 267 -2.38 -0.93 18.89
CA ILE A 267 -1.47 0.14 19.34
C ILE A 267 -2.25 1.23 20.07
N THR A 268 -3.40 1.66 19.52
CA THR A 268 -4.24 2.69 20.12
C THR A 268 -4.72 2.28 21.51
N VAL A 269 -5.12 1.04 21.70
CA VAL A 269 -5.53 0.53 23.02
C VAL A 269 -4.37 0.58 24.01
N PHE A 270 -3.20 0.05 23.64
CA PHE A 270 -2.01 0.09 24.51
C PHE A 270 -1.60 1.51 24.86
N LEU A 271 -1.53 2.40 23.88
CA LEU A 271 -1.18 3.80 24.07
C LEU A 271 -2.21 4.51 24.94
N THR A 272 -3.50 4.26 24.74
CA THR A 272 -4.57 4.84 25.55
C THR A 272 -4.41 4.43 27.00
N ILE A 273 -4.16 3.16 27.29
CA ILE A 273 -3.92 2.66 28.65
C ILE A 273 -2.71 3.35 29.27
N ALA A 274 -1.59 3.41 28.56
CA ALA A 274 -0.37 4.04 29.03
C ALA A 274 -0.56 5.54 29.33
N ILE A 275 -1.23 6.26 28.42
CA ILE A 275 -1.56 7.69 28.58
C ILE A 275 -2.49 7.91 29.77
N VAL A 276 -3.54 7.08 29.92
CA VAL A 276 -4.48 7.16 31.04
C VAL A 276 -3.75 6.95 32.37
N VAL A 277 -2.89 5.93 32.47
CA VAL A 277 -2.10 5.66 33.67
C VAL A 277 -1.16 6.82 33.98
N ALA A 278 -0.43 7.34 32.99
CA ALA A 278 0.47 8.49 33.16
C ALA A 278 -0.31 9.75 33.60
N TYR A 279 -1.45 10.01 32.97
CA TYR A 279 -2.26 11.19 33.28
C TYR A 279 -2.94 11.08 34.65
N VAL A 280 -3.44 9.90 35.04
CA VAL A 280 -3.96 9.65 36.39
C VAL A 280 -2.89 9.85 37.45
N SER A 281 -1.68 9.35 37.20
CA SER A 281 -0.54 9.58 38.11
C SER A 281 -0.22 11.07 38.25
N PHE A 282 -0.19 11.78 37.14
CA PHE A 282 0.00 13.23 37.08
C PHE A 282 -1.11 13.98 37.87
N MET A 283 -2.37 13.60 37.69
CA MET A 283 -3.49 14.22 38.43
C MET A 283 -3.43 13.93 39.94
N ARG A 284 -3.06 12.68 40.32
CA ARG A 284 -2.92 12.31 41.74
C ARG A 284 -1.87 13.14 42.44
N SER A 285 -0.77 13.44 41.81
CA SER A 285 0.29 14.29 42.39
C SER A 285 -0.17 15.74 42.68
N ARG A 286 -1.34 16.13 42.11
CA ARG A 286 -1.89 17.50 42.20
C ARG A 286 -3.22 17.59 42.92
N VAL A 287 -3.69 16.53 43.51
CA VAL A 287 -5.01 16.53 44.23
C VAL A 287 -5.02 17.63 45.29
N ASN A 288 -3.93 17.79 46.04
CA ASN A 288 -3.81 18.84 47.08
C ASN A 288 -3.95 20.27 46.48
N GLU A 289 -3.42 20.54 45.30
CA GLU A 289 -3.59 21.84 44.61
C GLU A 289 -5.08 22.07 44.26
N TYR A 290 -5.75 21.03 43.76
CA TYR A 290 -7.19 21.13 43.42
C TYR A 290 -8.06 21.30 44.65
N CYS A 291 -7.73 20.65 45.77
CA CYS A 291 -8.40 20.85 47.05
C CYS A 291 -8.22 22.26 47.56
N LEU A 292 -6.99 22.82 47.45
CA LEU A 292 -6.71 24.22 47.83
C LEU A 292 -7.58 25.20 46.96
N TYR A 293 -7.69 24.97 45.63
CA TYR A 293 -8.55 25.82 44.80
C TYR A 293 -10.02 25.74 45.23
N SER A 294 -10.49 24.54 45.56
CA SER A 294 -11.84 24.36 46.08
C SER A 294 -12.06 25.10 47.40
N SER A 295 -11.09 25.08 48.29
CA SER A 295 -11.16 25.80 49.61
C SER A 295 -11.11 27.32 49.50
N ILE A 296 -10.46 27.85 48.47
CA ILE A 296 -10.45 29.31 48.14
C ILE A 296 -11.77 29.73 47.47
N GLY A 297 -12.71 28.77 47.19
CA GLY A 297 -14.03 29.07 46.66
C GLY A 297 -14.18 28.97 45.14
N TYR A 298 -13.23 28.32 44.42
CA TYR A 298 -13.41 28.02 42.99
C TYR A 298 -14.46 26.94 42.80
N SER A 299 -15.39 27.15 41.88
CA SER A 299 -16.41 26.15 41.57
C SER A 299 -15.76 24.92 40.87
N ARG A 300 -16.39 23.73 41.06
CA ARG A 300 -15.96 22.49 40.36
C ARG A 300 -15.89 22.67 38.85
N LYS A 301 -16.79 23.44 38.26
CA LYS A 301 -16.75 23.77 36.81
C LYS A 301 -15.54 24.59 36.42
N ALA A 302 -15.08 25.51 37.28
CA ALA A 302 -13.86 26.28 37.01
C ALA A 302 -12.60 25.41 37.10
N ILE A 303 -12.53 24.49 38.06
CA ILE A 303 -11.42 23.54 38.20
C ILE A 303 -11.40 22.58 37.01
N TYR A 304 -12.55 22.02 36.60
CA TYR A 304 -12.69 21.21 35.39
C TYR A 304 -12.18 21.92 34.14
N SER A 305 -12.66 23.14 33.92
CA SER A 305 -12.24 23.94 32.76
C SER A 305 -10.73 24.25 32.76
N MET A 306 -10.09 24.36 33.93
CA MET A 306 -8.65 24.51 34.06
C MET A 306 -7.93 23.21 33.65
N MET A 307 -8.35 22.06 34.21
CA MET A 307 -7.78 20.75 33.88
C MET A 307 -7.90 20.45 32.38
N MET A 308 -9.04 20.75 31.78
CA MET A 308 -9.24 20.60 30.34
C MET A 308 -8.32 21.48 29.51
N ARG A 309 -8.15 22.73 29.89
CA ARG A 309 -7.20 23.63 29.18
C ARG A 309 -5.76 23.18 29.29
N GLU A 310 -5.34 22.65 30.44
CA GLU A 310 -4.02 22.06 30.63
C GLU A 310 -3.85 20.82 29.75
N LEU A 311 -4.83 19.91 29.74
CA LEU A 311 -4.83 18.73 28.88
C LEU A 311 -4.71 19.11 27.41
N MET A 312 -5.55 20.02 26.92
CA MET A 312 -5.54 20.46 25.52
C MET A 312 -4.22 21.14 25.13
N MET A 313 -3.59 21.91 26.03
CA MET A 313 -2.27 22.49 25.77
C MET A 313 -1.17 21.42 25.69
N ILE A 314 -1.17 20.44 26.61
CA ILE A 314 -0.22 19.33 26.59
C ILE A 314 -0.36 18.55 25.26
N PHE A 315 -1.61 18.19 24.90
CA PHE A 315 -1.88 17.51 23.63
C PHE A 315 -1.47 18.33 22.41
N GLY A 316 -1.81 19.62 22.36
CA GLY A 316 -1.42 20.50 21.26
C GLY A 316 0.09 20.60 21.07
N ILE A 317 0.84 20.77 22.16
CA ILE A 317 2.31 20.80 22.11
C ILE A 317 2.86 19.44 21.67
N SER A 318 2.30 18.34 22.19
CA SER A 318 2.72 16.98 21.83
C SER A 318 2.46 16.67 20.36
N MET A 319 1.33 17.10 19.81
CA MET A 319 1.02 16.95 18.37
C MET A 319 2.02 17.69 17.51
N VAL A 320 2.34 18.95 17.84
CA VAL A 320 3.33 19.74 17.07
C VAL A 320 4.71 19.07 17.11
N ILE A 321 5.18 18.67 18.28
CA ILE A 321 6.47 17.98 18.44
C ILE A 321 6.43 16.63 17.71
N GLY A 322 5.38 15.84 17.89
CA GLY A 322 5.21 14.54 17.24
C GLY A 322 5.20 14.66 15.72
N THR A 323 4.50 15.66 15.17
CA THR A 323 4.50 15.92 13.73
C THR A 323 5.87 16.26 13.19
N ILE A 324 6.62 17.13 13.88
CA ILE A 324 7.99 17.50 13.47
C ILE A 324 8.90 16.26 13.45
N ILE A 325 8.85 15.46 14.52
CA ILE A 325 9.66 14.23 14.61
C ILE A 325 9.23 13.23 13.53
N SER A 326 7.92 13.09 13.27
CA SER A 326 7.39 12.21 12.22
C SER A 326 7.89 12.62 10.83
N ILE A 327 7.87 13.91 10.50
CA ILE A 327 8.38 14.41 9.21
C ILE A 327 9.86 14.05 9.03
N VAL A 328 10.68 14.31 10.05
CA VAL A 328 12.11 13.97 10.01
C VAL A 328 12.31 12.46 9.85
N ALA A 329 11.56 11.66 10.61
CA ALA A 329 11.64 10.20 10.52
C ALA A 329 11.20 9.68 9.13
N MET A 330 10.15 10.25 8.54
CA MET A 330 9.69 9.88 7.19
C MET A 330 10.71 10.21 6.11
N ILE A 331 11.37 11.39 6.19
CA ILE A 331 12.45 11.73 5.26
C ILE A 331 13.57 10.68 5.34
N LEU A 332 14.01 10.38 6.56
CA LEU A 332 15.08 9.41 6.78
C LEU A 332 14.68 7.98 6.33
N LEU A 333 13.48 7.54 6.62
CA LEU A 333 12.97 6.23 6.20
C LEU A 333 12.72 6.18 4.70
N GLY A 334 12.18 7.24 4.11
CA GLY A 334 11.91 7.32 2.68
C GLY A 334 13.21 7.22 1.86
N GLU A 335 14.21 8.03 2.19
CA GLU A 335 15.46 8.08 1.43
C GLU A 335 16.37 6.87 1.68
N ASN A 336 16.49 6.41 2.94
CA ASN A 336 17.47 5.37 3.28
C ASN A 336 16.91 3.95 3.28
N LEU A 337 15.59 3.78 3.46
CA LEU A 337 14.97 2.46 3.47
C LEU A 337 14.09 2.23 2.25
N LEU A 338 13.05 3.07 2.03
CA LEU A 338 12.09 2.81 0.97
C LEU A 338 12.70 2.97 -0.42
N ALA A 339 13.46 4.04 -0.66
CA ALA A 339 14.15 4.25 -1.93
C ALA A 339 15.24 3.18 -2.19
N TYR A 340 15.90 2.69 -1.13
CA TYR A 340 16.84 1.56 -1.23
C TYR A 340 16.12 0.27 -1.64
N LEU A 341 14.95 0.01 -1.08
CA LEU A 341 14.11 -1.15 -1.43
C LEU A 341 13.34 -0.98 -2.75
N GLY A 342 13.56 0.11 -3.48
CA GLY A 342 12.83 0.39 -4.71
C GLY A 342 11.37 0.78 -4.51
N LEU A 343 10.94 1.04 -3.27
CA LEU A 343 9.55 1.38 -2.96
C LEU A 343 9.27 2.86 -3.21
N SER A 344 8.09 3.14 -3.75
CA SER A 344 7.57 4.50 -3.90
C SER A 344 6.86 4.94 -2.62
N TYR A 345 6.91 6.23 -2.30
CA TYR A 345 6.24 6.78 -1.13
C TYR A 345 5.79 8.21 -1.37
N GLN A 346 4.77 8.61 -0.63
CA GLN A 346 4.32 10.01 -0.55
C GLN A 346 4.57 10.52 0.87
N MET A 347 5.02 11.78 0.99
CA MET A 347 5.27 12.40 2.30
C MET A 347 3.99 12.66 3.09
N PHE A 348 2.85 12.73 2.44
CA PHE A 348 1.62 13.21 3.04
C PHE A 348 0.41 12.42 2.57
N TYR A 349 -0.28 11.82 3.53
CA TYR A 349 -1.52 11.06 3.33
C TYR A 349 -2.66 11.72 4.12
N PRO A 350 -3.50 12.57 3.51
CA PRO A 350 -4.54 13.36 4.20
C PRO A 350 -5.51 12.49 5.00
N ASP A 351 -5.97 11.38 4.43
CA ASP A 351 -6.94 10.49 5.06
C ASP A 351 -6.39 9.86 6.34
N GLN A 352 -5.11 9.53 6.35
CA GLN A 352 -4.45 8.97 7.53
C GLN A 352 -4.30 9.99 8.65
N ILE A 353 -4.07 11.25 8.31
CA ILE A 353 -4.02 12.32 9.31
C ILE A 353 -5.38 12.48 9.99
N VAL A 354 -6.47 12.42 9.23
CA VAL A 354 -7.83 12.48 9.77
C VAL A 354 -8.08 11.30 10.73
N LYS A 355 -7.70 10.08 10.35
CA LYS A 355 -7.78 8.88 11.22
C LYS A 355 -7.00 9.07 12.52
N ILE A 356 -5.76 9.56 12.46
CA ILE A 356 -4.92 9.80 13.64
C ILE A 356 -5.53 10.87 14.55
N ILE A 357 -6.00 11.99 13.99
CA ILE A 357 -6.68 13.05 14.77
C ILE A 357 -7.93 12.48 15.47
N ALA A 358 -8.72 11.65 14.79
CA ALA A 358 -9.90 11.01 15.38
C ALA A 358 -9.53 10.10 16.56
N VAL A 359 -8.45 9.32 16.46
CA VAL A 359 -7.93 8.49 17.56
C VAL A 359 -7.52 9.36 18.75
N PHE A 360 -6.79 10.46 18.50
CA PHE A 360 -6.41 11.38 19.59
C PHE A 360 -7.62 12.03 20.24
N ALA A 361 -8.65 12.40 19.48
CA ALA A 361 -9.91 12.92 20.02
C ALA A 361 -10.61 11.88 20.91
N ALA A 362 -10.59 10.61 20.50
CA ALA A 362 -11.11 9.50 21.32
C ALA A 362 -10.34 9.32 22.64
N ILE A 363 -8.99 9.39 22.60
CA ILE A 363 -8.15 9.35 23.81
C ILE A 363 -8.51 10.50 24.76
N VAL A 364 -8.67 11.73 24.25
CA VAL A 364 -9.13 12.88 25.06
C VAL A 364 -10.49 12.60 25.67
N GLY A 365 -11.41 11.97 24.93
CA GLY A 365 -12.71 11.52 25.43
C GLY A 365 -12.60 10.54 26.61
N VAL A 366 -11.73 9.52 26.48
CA VAL A 366 -11.48 8.55 27.56
C VAL A 366 -10.88 9.23 28.81
N LEU A 367 -10.00 10.21 28.63
CA LEU A 367 -9.39 10.95 29.74
C LEU A 367 -10.39 11.83 30.53
N GLN A 368 -11.59 12.07 30.02
CA GLN A 368 -12.65 12.73 30.79
C GLN A 368 -13.06 11.90 32.02
N ILE A 369 -13.00 10.58 31.93
CA ILE A 369 -13.42 9.67 33.03
C ILE A 369 -12.55 9.91 34.28
N PRO A 370 -11.22 9.83 34.25
CA PRO A 370 -10.39 10.09 35.42
C PRO A 370 -10.44 11.56 35.88
N ILE A 371 -10.64 12.52 34.97
CA ILE A 371 -10.82 13.94 35.34
C ILE A 371 -12.05 14.11 36.17
N LEU A 372 -13.19 13.60 35.73
CA LEU A 372 -14.45 13.65 36.47
C LEU A 372 -14.36 12.89 37.81
N ALA A 373 -13.78 11.69 37.81
CA ALA A 373 -13.57 10.91 39.04
C ALA A 373 -12.73 11.68 40.09
N THR A 374 -11.70 12.41 39.61
CA THR A 374 -10.89 13.25 40.51
C THR A 374 -11.68 14.43 41.07
N LEU A 375 -12.50 15.09 40.22
CA LEU A 375 -13.37 16.20 40.65
C LEU A 375 -14.39 15.80 41.71
N TYR A 376 -14.93 14.59 41.58
CA TYR A 376 -15.87 14.06 42.60
C TYR A 376 -15.19 13.74 43.95
N LYS A 377 -13.89 13.45 43.94
CA LYS A 377 -13.10 13.18 45.14
C LYS A 377 -12.55 14.43 45.83
N ILE A 378 -12.61 15.60 45.18
CA ILE A 378 -12.17 16.87 45.77
C ILE A 378 -13.13 17.22 46.90
N LYS A 379 -12.62 17.14 48.13
CA LYS A 379 -13.30 17.56 49.37
C LYS A 379 -12.74 18.89 49.82
N THR A 380 -13.50 19.62 50.64
CA THR A 380 -12.98 20.80 51.37
C THR A 380 -11.93 20.38 52.41
N ILE A 381 -11.03 21.29 52.77
CA ILE A 381 -9.89 21.02 53.69
C ILE A 381 -10.33 20.38 54.98
N ASP A 382 -11.54 20.70 55.51
CA ASP A 382 -12.07 20.16 56.76
C ASP A 382 -12.30 18.62 56.74
N MET A 383 -12.17 17.95 55.58
CA MET A 383 -12.29 16.49 55.46
C MET A 383 -10.95 15.78 55.17
N ILE A 384 -9.81 16.52 55.22
CA ILE A 384 -8.48 15.97 54.95
C ILE A 384 -7.77 15.58 56.27
N GLU A 385 -8.27 16.01 57.40
CA GLU A 385 -7.75 15.69 58.73
C GLU A 385 -8.28 14.38 59.38
N GLU A 386 -9.11 13.61 58.68
CA GLU A 386 -9.44 12.21 58.97
C GLU A 386 -8.70 11.23 58.01
#